data_829eda5b0d28b13e7827a8a411a51810
#
_entry.id   829eda5b0d28b13e7827a8a411a51810
#
_cell.length_a   1.000
_cell.length_b   1.000
_cell.length_c   1.000
_cell.angle_alpha   90.00
_cell.angle_beta   90.00
_cell.angle_gamma   90.00
#
_symmetry.space_group_name_H-M   'P 1'
#
loop_
_entity.id
_entity.type
_entity.pdbx_description
1 polymer ?
#
loop_
_entity_poly.entity_id
_entity_poly.type
_entity_poly.pdbx_seq_one_letter_code
_entity_poly.pdbx_strand_id
1 'polypeptide(L)'
;HENMATAQGLADWEGFAARRASSEAGDKRRGIGLCNYIETPVGFPREMVRVTIDPTGRVVTDVGTQNHGQGHETSFAQVVAEYLAVPFETVDIVNGDSDRLADGGGTHSNRSMRIAGTLMVQGCETIIERGRTIAAHCLEAAVDDMGYVDGVFRVTGTDRVIGLFDVAERAMGSDMPDELRGPLAAEEKFQGRIPAYPTGCHVAEVEVDPETGAIEL
;
A
#
# COMPACT_ATOMS: atom_id res chain seq x y z
N HIS A 1 -20.90 13.56 -12.09
CA HIS A 1 -21.02 14.60 -13.12
C HIS A 1 -19.71 15.39 -13.30
N GLU A 2 -18.99 15.70 -12.23
CA GLU A 2 -17.76 16.48 -12.28
C GLU A 2 -16.65 15.76 -13.07
N ASN A 3 -16.37 14.48 -12.77
CA ASN A 3 -15.38 13.67 -13.51
C ASN A 3 -15.65 13.66 -15.02
N MET A 4 -16.92 13.58 -15.41
CA MET A 4 -17.30 13.59 -16.83
C MET A 4 -17.04 14.94 -17.50
N ALA A 5 -17.43 16.04 -16.83
CA ALA A 5 -17.18 17.38 -17.35
C ALA A 5 -15.67 17.67 -17.45
N THR A 6 -14.89 17.25 -16.45
CA THR A 6 -13.43 17.39 -16.46
C THR A 6 -12.82 16.58 -17.61
N ALA A 7 -13.22 15.32 -17.79
CA ALA A 7 -12.69 14.47 -18.85
C ALA A 7 -13.04 15.01 -20.25
N GLN A 8 -14.27 15.52 -20.44
CA GLN A 8 -14.68 16.15 -21.69
C GLN A 8 -13.89 17.42 -21.99
N GLY A 9 -13.63 18.25 -20.96
CA GLY A 9 -12.80 19.45 -21.10
C GLY A 9 -11.35 19.13 -21.45
N LEU A 10 -10.74 18.15 -20.78
CA LEU A 10 -9.37 17.71 -21.06
C LEU A 10 -9.20 17.12 -22.47
N ALA A 11 -10.25 16.44 -22.96
CA ALA A 11 -10.25 15.85 -24.29
C ALA A 11 -10.66 16.82 -25.40
N ASP A 12 -10.94 18.08 -25.11
CA ASP A 12 -11.51 19.04 -26.06
C ASP A 12 -12.69 18.40 -26.84
N TRP A 13 -13.67 17.90 -26.08
CA TRP A 13 -14.82 17.17 -26.65
C TRP A 13 -15.55 17.95 -27.72
N GLU A 14 -15.70 19.27 -27.54
CA GLU A 14 -16.40 20.14 -28.48
C GLU A 14 -15.62 20.34 -29.79
N GLY A 15 -14.28 20.31 -29.75
CA GLY A 15 -13.39 20.37 -30.91
C GLY A 15 -13.37 19.10 -31.77
N PHE A 16 -14.00 18.01 -31.31
CA PHE A 16 -13.96 16.71 -32.01
C PHE A 16 -14.50 16.78 -33.44
N ALA A 17 -15.59 17.50 -33.69
CA ALA A 17 -16.16 17.60 -35.03
C ALA A 17 -15.19 18.15 -36.08
N ALA A 18 -14.37 19.15 -35.68
CA ALA A 18 -13.34 19.71 -36.57
C ALA A 18 -12.19 18.70 -36.81
N ARG A 19 -11.75 18.00 -35.76
CA ARG A 19 -10.69 16.97 -35.88
C ARG A 19 -11.18 15.81 -36.76
N ARG A 20 -12.41 15.37 -36.61
CA ARG A 20 -13.02 14.35 -37.46
C ARG A 20 -13.06 14.76 -38.93
N ALA A 21 -13.52 15.97 -39.22
CA ALA A 21 -13.57 16.48 -40.59
C ALA A 21 -12.16 16.54 -41.22
N SER A 22 -11.14 16.90 -40.42
CA SER A 22 -9.76 16.89 -40.90
C SER A 22 -9.26 15.49 -41.21
N SER A 23 -9.57 14.49 -40.42
CA SER A 23 -9.22 13.09 -40.69
C SER A 23 -9.92 12.57 -41.93
N GLU A 24 -11.22 12.86 -42.12
CA GLU A 24 -11.99 12.46 -43.29
C GLU A 24 -11.47 13.10 -44.60
N ALA A 25 -10.95 14.32 -44.54
CA ALA A 25 -10.29 14.96 -45.66
C ALA A 25 -8.97 14.29 -46.08
N GLY A 26 -8.35 13.50 -45.18
CA GLY A 26 -7.17 12.67 -45.43
C GLY A 26 -7.52 11.19 -45.56
N ASP A 27 -8.75 10.84 -45.97
CA ASP A 27 -9.26 9.46 -46.14
C ASP A 27 -9.21 8.59 -44.88
N LYS A 28 -8.96 9.18 -43.69
CA LYS A 28 -8.96 8.48 -42.42
C LYS A 28 -10.33 8.54 -41.74
N ARG A 29 -10.48 7.77 -40.67
CA ARG A 29 -11.69 7.72 -39.85
C ARG A 29 -11.36 8.02 -38.43
N ARG A 30 -12.06 9.00 -37.83
CA ARG A 30 -11.86 9.39 -36.43
C ARG A 30 -13.12 9.16 -35.62
N GLY A 31 -12.93 8.58 -34.43
CA GLY A 31 -13.99 8.31 -33.46
C GLY A 31 -13.59 8.74 -32.07
N ILE A 32 -14.55 9.17 -31.27
CA ILE A 32 -14.37 9.47 -29.85
C ILE A 32 -15.41 8.73 -29.02
N GLY A 33 -15.01 8.22 -27.89
CA GLY A 33 -15.89 7.56 -26.94
C GLY A 33 -15.65 8.03 -25.52
N LEU A 34 -16.68 8.00 -24.69
CA LEU A 34 -16.63 8.33 -23.27
C LEU A 34 -17.24 7.20 -22.45
N CYS A 35 -16.57 6.85 -21.37
CA CYS A 35 -17.04 5.86 -20.40
C CYS A 35 -16.91 6.40 -18.99
N ASN A 36 -18.04 6.45 -18.27
CA ASN A 36 -18.04 6.60 -16.81
C ASN A 36 -18.05 5.22 -16.17
N TYR A 37 -17.32 5.07 -15.07
CA TYR A 37 -17.35 3.85 -14.31
C TYR A 37 -17.51 4.10 -12.81
N ILE A 38 -18.04 3.10 -12.15
CA ILE A 38 -18.01 2.94 -10.70
C ILE A 38 -17.56 1.51 -10.41
N GLU A 39 -16.62 1.37 -9.50
CA GLU A 39 -16.14 0.07 -9.03
C GLU A 39 -16.71 -0.24 -7.65
N THR A 40 -16.98 -1.50 -7.38
CA THR A 40 -17.37 -1.98 -6.06
C THR A 40 -16.29 -2.94 -5.54
N PRO A 41 -15.35 -2.49 -4.72
CA PRO A 41 -14.28 -3.34 -4.21
C PRO A 41 -14.83 -4.28 -3.15
N VAL A 42 -15.41 -5.38 -3.58
CA VAL A 42 -16.00 -6.39 -2.71
C VAL A 42 -15.14 -7.64 -2.58
N GLY A 43 -14.49 -8.10 -3.62
CA GLY A 43 -13.57 -9.22 -3.66
C GLY A 43 -13.70 -10.28 -2.56
N PHE A 44 -12.69 -11.10 -2.41
CA PHE A 44 -12.61 -12.10 -1.34
C PHE A 44 -12.48 -11.41 0.03
N PRO A 45 -13.32 -11.77 1.03
CA PRO A 45 -13.49 -10.97 2.25
C PRO A 45 -12.45 -11.25 3.34
N ARG A 46 -11.35 -11.92 3.04
CA ARG A 46 -10.28 -12.24 4.01
C ARG A 46 -8.93 -11.79 3.49
N GLU A 47 -8.09 -11.33 4.39
CA GLU A 47 -6.70 -11.00 4.12
C GLU A 47 -5.89 -11.13 5.39
N MET A 48 -4.59 -11.37 5.24
CA MET A 48 -3.65 -11.47 6.32
C MET A 48 -2.35 -10.77 5.95
N VAL A 49 -1.79 -10.07 6.92
CA VAL A 49 -0.48 -9.41 6.82
C VAL A 49 0.31 -9.74 8.08
N ARG A 50 1.59 -10.02 7.92
CA ARG A 50 2.55 -10.09 9.02
C ARG A 50 3.67 -9.11 8.76
N VAL A 51 3.95 -8.24 9.71
CA VAL A 51 5.10 -7.34 9.71
C VAL A 51 6.08 -7.81 10.76
N THR A 52 7.34 -7.98 10.39
CA THR A 52 8.41 -8.45 11.29
C THR A 52 9.59 -7.50 11.20
N ILE A 53 10.07 -7.04 12.33
CA ILE A 53 11.31 -6.27 12.43
C ILE A 53 12.45 -7.26 12.63
N ASP A 54 13.30 -7.39 11.61
CA ASP A 54 14.48 -8.24 11.68
C ASP A 54 15.64 -7.44 12.34
N PRO A 55 16.31 -8.00 13.36
CA PRO A 55 17.44 -7.34 14.02
C PRO A 55 18.58 -6.96 13.09
N THR A 56 18.66 -7.56 11.89
CA THR A 56 19.68 -7.21 10.89
C THR A 56 19.42 -5.88 10.16
N GLY A 57 18.36 -5.15 10.55
CA GLY A 57 18.01 -3.86 9.97
C GLY A 57 17.02 -3.94 8.79
N ARG A 58 16.26 -5.03 8.71
CA ARG A 58 15.20 -5.20 7.68
C ARG A 58 13.82 -5.24 8.31
N VAL A 59 12.84 -4.78 7.55
CA VAL A 59 11.41 -4.97 7.84
C VAL A 59 10.85 -5.92 6.80
N VAL A 60 10.48 -7.12 7.23
CA VAL A 60 9.87 -8.12 6.34
C VAL A 60 8.36 -8.07 6.50
N THR A 61 7.65 -7.81 5.40
CA THR A 61 6.20 -7.75 5.37
C THR A 61 5.64 -8.83 4.46
N ASP A 62 5.07 -9.87 5.08
CA ASP A 62 4.36 -10.92 4.37
C ASP A 62 2.93 -10.47 4.11
N VAL A 63 2.43 -10.66 2.88
CA VAL A 63 1.08 -10.27 2.49
C VAL A 63 0.43 -11.31 1.59
N GLY A 64 -0.83 -11.64 1.84
CA GLY A 64 -1.56 -12.69 1.13
C GLY A 64 -2.07 -12.30 -0.26
N THR A 65 -1.91 -11.04 -0.66
CA THR A 65 -2.19 -10.56 -2.02
C THR A 65 -0.94 -10.68 -2.90
N GLN A 66 -1.10 -10.60 -4.22
CA GLN A 66 -0.01 -10.78 -5.18
C GLN A 66 0.19 -9.54 -6.04
N ASN A 67 1.40 -9.35 -6.56
CA ASN A 67 1.66 -8.39 -7.62
C ASN A 67 1.41 -9.03 -8.99
N HIS A 68 0.66 -8.34 -9.86
CA HIS A 68 0.41 -8.71 -11.25
C HIS A 68 0.95 -7.65 -12.22
N GLY A 69 1.90 -6.82 -11.78
CA GLY A 69 2.46 -5.70 -12.54
C GLY A 69 2.02 -4.32 -12.05
N GLN A 70 1.10 -4.23 -11.05
CA GLN A 70 0.61 -2.95 -10.52
C GLN A 70 1.51 -2.30 -9.45
N GLY A 71 2.68 -2.89 -9.15
CA GLY A 71 3.71 -2.29 -8.30
C GLY A 71 3.41 -2.35 -6.81
N HIS A 72 2.78 -3.42 -6.32
CA HIS A 72 2.48 -3.59 -4.89
C HIS A 72 3.73 -3.59 -4.02
N GLU A 73 4.84 -4.15 -4.49
CA GLU A 73 6.11 -4.15 -3.74
C GLU A 73 6.54 -2.72 -3.40
N THR A 74 6.38 -1.78 -4.32
CA THR A 74 6.69 -0.38 -4.09
C THR A 74 5.68 0.29 -3.18
N SER A 75 4.39 0.18 -3.50
CA SER A 75 3.35 0.90 -2.76
C SER A 75 3.15 0.39 -1.33
N PHE A 76 3.30 -0.91 -1.09
CA PHE A 76 3.24 -1.49 0.25
C PHE A 76 4.48 -1.12 1.08
N ALA A 77 5.67 -1.17 0.47
CA ALA A 77 6.89 -0.74 1.14
C ALA A 77 6.83 0.74 1.54
N GLN A 78 6.23 1.62 0.72
CA GLN A 78 5.99 3.02 1.07
C GLN A 78 5.10 3.17 2.32
N VAL A 79 4.01 2.40 2.41
CA VAL A 79 3.12 2.42 3.58
C VAL A 79 3.88 2.02 4.84
N VAL A 80 4.59 0.89 4.80
CA VAL A 80 5.31 0.37 5.97
C VAL A 80 6.45 1.31 6.37
N ALA A 81 7.23 1.81 5.40
CA ALA A 81 8.34 2.73 5.65
C ALA A 81 7.87 4.04 6.29
N GLU A 82 6.76 4.61 5.80
CA GLU A 82 6.17 5.84 6.36
C GLU A 82 5.69 5.64 7.80
N TYR A 83 4.94 4.56 8.09
CA TYR A 83 4.39 4.33 9.42
C TYR A 83 5.44 3.94 10.46
N LEU A 84 6.47 3.18 10.06
CA LEU A 84 7.59 2.83 10.94
C LEU A 84 8.69 3.90 10.94
N ALA A 85 8.60 4.92 10.12
CA ALA A 85 9.62 5.94 9.93
C ALA A 85 11.02 5.33 9.71
N VAL A 86 11.11 4.34 8.81
CA VAL A 86 12.35 3.66 8.43
C VAL A 86 12.68 3.93 6.96
N PRO A 87 13.95 3.81 6.53
CA PRO A 87 14.31 3.97 5.13
C PRO A 87 13.55 2.96 4.24
N PHE A 88 13.01 3.43 3.11
CA PHE A 88 12.24 2.61 2.16
C PHE A 88 12.99 1.34 1.74
N GLU A 89 14.29 1.44 1.53
CA GLU A 89 15.17 0.35 1.08
C GLU A 89 15.34 -0.77 2.13
N THR A 90 14.91 -0.54 3.36
CA THR A 90 14.95 -1.54 4.43
C THR A 90 13.71 -2.44 4.45
N VAL A 91 12.68 -2.12 3.67
CA VAL A 91 11.41 -2.85 3.67
C VAL A 91 11.36 -3.87 2.54
N ASP A 92 11.18 -5.13 2.90
CA ASP A 92 10.97 -6.25 1.98
C ASP A 92 9.50 -6.67 1.98
N ILE A 93 8.87 -6.71 0.81
CA ILE A 93 7.52 -7.19 0.64
C ILE A 93 7.55 -8.61 0.05
N VAL A 94 6.97 -9.57 0.77
CA VAL A 94 6.81 -10.95 0.33
C VAL A 94 5.35 -11.21 0.01
N ASN A 95 5.07 -11.45 -1.28
CA ASN A 95 3.71 -11.57 -1.79
C ASN A 95 3.30 -13.04 -1.97
N GLY A 96 2.09 -13.38 -1.51
CA GLY A 96 1.39 -14.60 -1.92
C GLY A 96 2.10 -15.92 -1.64
N ASP A 97 2.96 -15.96 -0.62
CA ASP A 97 3.67 -17.17 -0.19
C ASP A 97 2.84 -17.91 0.88
N SER A 98 2.22 -19.04 0.49
CA SER A 98 1.37 -19.84 1.37
C SER A 98 2.14 -20.61 2.44
N ASP A 99 3.45 -20.72 2.35
CA ASP A 99 4.29 -21.30 3.41
C ASP A 99 4.51 -20.29 4.55
N ARG A 100 4.33 -19.01 4.26
CA ARG A 100 4.54 -17.91 5.20
C ARG A 100 3.25 -17.39 5.82
N LEU A 101 2.16 -17.32 5.04
CA LEU A 101 0.84 -16.90 5.49
C LEU A 101 -0.23 -17.96 5.18
N ALA A 102 -1.01 -18.29 6.21
CA ALA A 102 -2.07 -19.29 6.09
C ALA A 102 -3.31 -18.80 5.34
N ASP A 103 -3.49 -17.49 5.20
CA ASP A 103 -4.67 -16.88 4.59
C ASP A 103 -4.29 -15.72 3.66
N GLY A 104 -4.99 -15.60 2.55
CA GLY A 104 -4.80 -14.51 1.59
C GLY A 104 -5.95 -14.46 0.60
N GLY A 105 -6.35 -13.25 0.22
CA GLY A 105 -7.48 -13.05 -0.67
C GLY A 105 -7.12 -12.84 -2.14
N GLY A 106 -5.84 -12.79 -2.47
CA GLY A 106 -5.36 -12.49 -3.82
C GLY A 106 -5.62 -11.05 -4.26
N THR A 107 -5.24 -10.74 -5.49
CA THR A 107 -5.33 -9.40 -6.07
C THR A 107 -6.44 -9.30 -7.09
N HIS A 108 -7.51 -8.62 -6.74
CA HIS A 108 -8.66 -8.32 -7.59
C HIS A 108 -9.56 -7.29 -6.93
N SER A 109 -10.52 -6.72 -7.66
CA SER A 109 -11.61 -5.87 -7.14
C SER A 109 -11.14 -4.73 -6.22
N ASN A 110 -10.01 -4.11 -6.53
CA ASN A 110 -9.39 -3.00 -5.78
C ASN A 110 -9.18 -3.29 -4.27
N ARG A 111 -9.10 -4.56 -3.88
CA ARG A 111 -9.02 -4.95 -2.47
C ARG A 111 -7.62 -4.85 -1.87
N SER A 112 -6.57 -5.06 -2.66
CA SER A 112 -5.21 -5.23 -2.14
C SER A 112 -4.75 -4.06 -1.29
N MET A 113 -4.62 -2.86 -1.83
CA MET A 113 -4.17 -1.70 -1.04
C MET A 113 -5.15 -1.36 0.09
N ARG A 114 -6.45 -1.48 -0.14
CA ARG A 114 -7.44 -1.13 0.88
C ARG A 114 -7.44 -2.06 2.08
N ILE A 115 -7.36 -3.38 1.86
CA ILE A 115 -7.41 -4.34 2.96
C ILE A 115 -6.00 -4.59 3.49
N ALA A 116 -5.07 -5.01 2.63
CA ALA A 116 -3.71 -5.28 3.07
C ALA A 116 -2.98 -4.02 3.56
N GLY A 117 -3.16 -2.87 2.89
CA GLY A 117 -2.59 -1.60 3.36
C GLY A 117 -3.12 -1.19 4.74
N THR A 118 -4.42 -1.38 5.01
CA THR A 118 -4.99 -1.15 6.35
C THR A 118 -4.36 -2.07 7.39
N LEU A 119 -4.20 -3.36 7.07
CA LEU A 119 -3.56 -4.32 7.98
C LEU A 119 -2.08 -4.01 8.21
N MET A 120 -1.37 -3.51 7.20
CA MET A 120 0.02 -3.04 7.35
C MET A 120 0.10 -1.89 8.36
N VAL A 121 -0.81 -0.92 8.27
CA VAL A 121 -0.88 0.19 9.22
C VAL A 121 -1.13 -0.33 10.64
N GLN A 122 -2.12 -1.19 10.82
CA GLN A 122 -2.42 -1.80 12.13
C GLN A 122 -1.23 -2.60 12.66
N GLY A 123 -0.57 -3.39 11.81
CA GLY A 123 0.63 -4.13 12.18
C GLY A 123 1.79 -3.23 12.60
N CYS A 124 2.01 -2.11 11.91
CA CYS A 124 3.00 -1.12 12.30
C CYS A 124 2.67 -0.47 13.65
N GLU A 125 1.41 -0.13 13.89
CA GLU A 125 0.95 0.41 15.17
C GLU A 125 1.15 -0.60 16.31
N THR A 126 0.78 -1.87 16.09
CA THR A 126 1.01 -2.97 17.06
C THR A 126 2.51 -3.14 17.38
N ILE A 127 3.37 -3.06 16.36
CA ILE A 127 4.83 -3.12 16.52
C ILE A 127 5.34 -1.94 17.35
N ILE A 128 4.88 -0.72 17.07
CA ILE A 128 5.29 0.48 17.82
C ILE A 128 4.87 0.35 19.29
N GLU A 129 3.64 -0.08 19.59
CA GLU A 129 3.18 -0.25 20.96
C GLU A 129 3.95 -1.33 21.72
N ARG A 130 4.20 -2.49 21.08
CA ARG A 130 5.03 -3.53 21.68
C ARG A 130 6.47 -3.07 21.86
N GLY A 131 7.03 -2.41 20.84
CA GLY A 131 8.36 -1.82 20.86
C GLY A 131 8.52 -0.78 21.97
N ARG A 132 7.49 0.03 22.20
CA ARG A 132 7.44 1.01 23.30
C ARG A 132 7.63 0.36 24.67
N THR A 133 6.95 -0.77 24.91
CA THR A 133 7.07 -1.52 26.16
C THR A 133 8.46 -2.12 26.33
N ILE A 134 9.04 -2.68 25.29
CA ILE A 134 10.42 -3.23 25.29
C ILE A 134 11.44 -2.11 25.50
N ALA A 135 11.29 -1.00 24.78
CA ALA A 135 12.18 0.17 24.90
C ALA A 135 12.14 0.78 26.31
N ALA A 136 10.94 0.86 26.92
CA ALA A 136 10.80 1.32 28.30
C ALA A 136 11.57 0.44 29.29
N HIS A 137 11.50 -0.88 29.12
CA HIS A 137 12.31 -1.82 29.90
C HIS A 137 13.82 -1.60 29.67
N CYS A 138 14.25 -1.50 28.39
CA CYS A 138 15.67 -1.31 28.05
C CYS A 138 16.24 0.02 28.57
N LEU A 139 15.42 1.05 28.61
CA LEU A 139 15.80 2.40 29.04
C LEU A 139 15.46 2.70 30.50
N GLU A 140 14.96 1.72 31.27
CA GLU A 140 14.57 1.88 32.67
C GLU A 140 13.63 3.10 32.87
N ALA A 141 12.57 3.18 32.05
CA ALA A 141 11.60 4.27 32.04
C ALA A 141 10.16 3.74 32.11
N ALA A 142 9.20 4.60 32.43
CA ALA A 142 7.79 4.24 32.33
C ALA A 142 7.35 4.18 30.87
N VAL A 143 6.44 3.26 30.53
CA VAL A 143 5.91 3.11 29.15
C VAL A 143 5.23 4.40 28.70
N ASP A 144 4.50 5.08 29.60
CA ASP A 144 3.79 6.34 29.32
C ASP A 144 4.75 7.50 28.98
N ASP A 145 6.01 7.42 29.39
CA ASP A 145 7.04 8.41 29.07
C ASP A 145 7.73 8.14 27.72
N MET A 146 7.41 7.03 27.06
CA MET A 146 8.06 6.65 25.80
C MET A 146 7.34 7.24 24.59
N GLY A 147 8.01 8.13 23.85
CA GLY A 147 7.63 8.57 22.50
C GLY A 147 8.25 7.70 21.40
N TYR A 148 7.65 7.70 20.21
CA TYR A 148 8.22 7.11 19.00
C TYR A 148 8.21 8.15 17.89
N VAL A 149 9.37 8.50 17.36
CA VAL A 149 9.55 9.49 16.29
C VAL A 149 10.79 9.10 15.47
N ASP A 150 10.71 9.23 14.16
CA ASP A 150 11.82 9.00 13.22
C ASP A 150 12.53 7.65 13.41
N GLY A 151 11.75 6.57 13.65
CA GLY A 151 12.28 5.22 13.81
C GLY A 151 12.96 4.95 15.15
N VAL A 152 12.84 5.85 16.12
CA VAL A 152 13.44 5.70 17.45
C VAL A 152 12.44 5.88 18.58
N PHE A 153 12.60 5.08 19.62
CA PHE A 153 11.93 5.26 20.91
C PHE A 153 12.75 6.22 21.79
N ARG A 154 12.09 7.16 22.39
CA ARG A 154 12.71 8.21 23.21
C ARG A 154 11.99 8.39 24.54
N VAL A 155 12.74 8.49 25.63
CA VAL A 155 12.17 8.91 26.92
C VAL A 155 11.92 10.43 26.87
N THR A 156 10.66 10.81 26.98
CA THR A 156 10.20 12.20 26.90
C THR A 156 10.98 13.13 27.82
N GLY A 157 11.46 14.25 27.29
CA GLY A 157 12.23 15.23 28.05
C GLY A 157 13.68 14.85 28.32
N THR A 158 14.19 13.79 27.68
CA THR A 158 15.60 13.34 27.82
C THR A 158 16.24 13.08 26.48
N ASP A 159 17.55 12.76 26.48
CA ASP A 159 18.34 12.31 25.33
C ASP A 159 18.43 10.76 25.23
N ARG A 160 17.78 10.03 26.16
CA ARG A 160 17.77 8.56 26.13
C ARG A 160 16.90 8.04 25.00
N VAL A 161 17.51 7.31 24.07
CA VAL A 161 16.87 6.77 22.87
C VAL A 161 17.32 5.34 22.59
N ILE A 162 16.49 4.58 21.88
CA ILE A 162 16.82 3.28 21.31
C ILE A 162 16.12 3.13 19.96
N GLY A 163 16.82 2.65 18.93
CA GLY A 163 16.29 2.45 17.59
C GLY A 163 15.32 1.28 17.50
N LEU A 164 14.44 1.29 16.49
CA LEU A 164 13.47 0.21 16.26
C LEU A 164 14.17 -1.15 16.09
N PHE A 165 15.24 -1.21 15.30
CA PHE A 165 16.00 -2.45 15.05
C PHE A 165 16.77 -2.91 16.28
N ASP A 166 17.30 -1.98 17.08
CA ASP A 166 17.96 -2.30 18.35
C ASP A 166 16.96 -2.89 19.36
N VAL A 167 15.74 -2.37 19.38
CA VAL A 167 14.62 -2.92 20.19
C VAL A 167 14.32 -4.35 19.78
N ALA A 168 14.27 -4.63 18.46
CA ALA A 168 14.04 -5.98 17.95
C ALA A 168 15.19 -6.94 18.34
N GLU A 169 16.43 -6.48 18.30
CA GLU A 169 17.60 -7.25 18.76
C GLU A 169 17.52 -7.54 20.26
N ARG A 170 17.26 -6.50 21.06
CA ARG A 170 17.13 -6.64 22.52
C ARG A 170 16.02 -7.59 22.94
N ALA A 171 14.89 -7.56 22.22
CA ALA A 171 13.76 -8.46 22.45
C ALA A 171 14.12 -9.95 22.33
N MET A 172 15.16 -10.30 21.58
CA MET A 172 15.64 -11.67 21.42
C MET A 172 16.65 -12.07 22.50
N GLY A 173 17.10 -11.15 23.34
CA GLY A 173 18.12 -11.37 24.36
C GLY A 173 17.65 -12.33 25.46
N SER A 174 18.56 -13.13 25.99
CA SER A 174 18.26 -14.06 27.10
C SER A 174 18.02 -13.35 28.45
N ASP A 175 18.44 -12.10 28.54
CA ASP A 175 18.24 -11.21 29.70
C ASP A 175 16.87 -10.48 29.67
N MET A 176 16.14 -10.56 28.55
CA MET A 176 14.80 -9.99 28.42
C MET A 176 13.79 -10.83 29.21
N PRO A 177 12.87 -10.21 29.99
CA PRO A 177 11.76 -10.90 30.63
C PRO A 177 10.95 -11.75 29.65
N ASP A 178 10.49 -12.93 30.08
CA ASP A 178 9.81 -13.89 29.20
C ASP A 178 8.60 -13.31 28.49
N GLU A 179 7.87 -12.40 29.14
CA GLU A 179 6.69 -11.72 28.57
C GLU A 179 7.03 -10.71 27.48
N LEU A 180 8.26 -10.21 27.44
CA LEU A 180 8.74 -9.25 26.44
C LEU A 180 9.59 -9.92 25.37
N ARG A 181 10.12 -11.12 25.68
CA ARG A 181 11.05 -11.85 24.81
C ARG A 181 10.34 -12.36 23.56
N GLY A 182 11.06 -12.31 22.44
CA GLY A 182 10.66 -12.90 21.18
C GLY A 182 10.68 -11.92 20.04
N PRO A 183 10.36 -12.37 18.82
CA PRO A 183 10.38 -11.52 17.62
C PRO A 183 9.50 -10.29 17.77
N LEU A 184 9.99 -9.12 17.39
CA LEU A 184 9.19 -7.91 17.26
C LEU A 184 8.39 -8.01 15.95
N ALA A 185 7.21 -8.60 16.04
CA ALA A 185 6.34 -8.88 14.90
C ALA A 185 4.87 -8.68 15.27
N ALA A 186 4.07 -8.37 14.25
CA ALA A 186 2.62 -8.30 14.34
C ALA A 186 1.99 -9.07 13.19
N GLU A 187 0.92 -9.82 13.47
CA GLU A 187 0.12 -10.52 12.49
C GLU A 187 -1.32 -10.02 12.57
N GLU A 188 -1.77 -9.40 11.49
CA GLU A 188 -3.10 -8.80 11.41
C GLU A 188 -3.97 -9.55 10.41
N LYS A 189 -5.24 -9.72 10.76
CA LYS A 189 -6.22 -10.44 9.95
C LYS A 189 -7.47 -9.62 9.78
N PHE A 190 -7.98 -9.62 8.57
CA PHE A 190 -9.25 -9.01 8.25
C PHE A 190 -10.23 -10.06 7.75
N GLN A 191 -11.46 -10.00 8.24
CA GLN A 191 -12.59 -10.74 7.70
C GLN A 191 -13.78 -9.80 7.59
N GLY A 192 -14.27 -9.58 6.38
CA GLY A 192 -15.38 -8.67 6.14
C GLY A 192 -15.28 -7.92 4.82
N ARG A 193 -15.99 -6.81 4.75
CA ARG A 193 -16.02 -5.92 3.59
C ARG A 193 -15.87 -4.47 4.03
N ILE A 194 -15.00 -3.73 3.38
CA ILE A 194 -14.87 -2.28 3.56
C ILE A 194 -15.52 -1.63 2.34
N PRO A 195 -16.68 -0.96 2.48
CA PRO A 195 -17.33 -0.29 1.35
C PRO A 195 -16.45 0.84 0.80
N ALA A 196 -16.27 0.87 -0.52
CA ALA A 196 -15.75 2.01 -1.25
C ALA A 196 -16.25 1.90 -2.68
N TYR A 197 -16.38 3.04 -3.32
CA TYR A 197 -16.93 3.12 -4.67
C TYR A 197 -16.07 4.09 -5.48
N PRO A 198 -14.83 3.71 -5.87
CA PRO A 198 -14.03 4.56 -6.73
C PRO A 198 -14.75 4.76 -8.05
N THR A 199 -14.73 5.98 -8.52
CA THR A 199 -15.39 6.39 -9.77
C THR A 199 -14.41 7.13 -10.65
N GLY A 200 -14.61 7.06 -11.95
CA GLY A 200 -13.82 7.80 -12.90
C GLY A 200 -14.53 7.97 -14.24
N CYS A 201 -13.89 8.71 -15.13
CA CYS A 201 -14.34 8.89 -16.49
C CYS A 201 -13.13 8.82 -17.41
N HIS A 202 -13.26 8.04 -18.47
CA HIS A 202 -12.26 7.94 -19.52
C HIS A 202 -12.83 8.46 -20.83
N VAL A 203 -12.01 9.17 -21.59
CA VAL A 203 -12.26 9.53 -22.99
C VAL A 203 -11.14 8.92 -23.82
N ALA A 204 -11.53 8.23 -24.88
CA ALA A 204 -10.60 7.73 -25.89
C ALA A 204 -10.99 8.29 -27.24
N GLU A 205 -10.01 8.84 -27.96
CA GLU A 205 -10.16 9.32 -29.33
C GLU A 205 -9.19 8.53 -30.21
N VAL A 206 -9.69 7.93 -31.27
CA VAL A 206 -8.90 7.11 -32.19
C VAL A 206 -9.03 7.59 -33.61
N GLU A 207 -7.94 7.49 -34.37
CA GLU A 207 -7.93 7.65 -35.81
C GLU A 207 -7.52 6.32 -36.47
N VAL A 208 -8.26 5.93 -37.46
CA VAL A 208 -8.05 4.67 -38.21
C VAL A 208 -7.76 5.00 -39.66
N ASP A 209 -6.69 4.40 -40.20
CA ASP A 209 -6.41 4.34 -41.61
C ASP A 209 -7.12 3.11 -42.22
N PRO A 210 -8.14 3.30 -43.05
CA PRO A 210 -8.91 2.19 -43.58
C PRO A 210 -8.17 1.35 -44.64
N GLU A 211 -7.08 1.85 -45.24
CA GLU A 211 -6.28 1.10 -46.22
C GLU A 211 -5.31 0.13 -45.52
N THR A 212 -4.69 0.56 -44.42
CA THR A 212 -3.68 -0.22 -43.70
C THR A 212 -4.21 -0.89 -42.45
N GLY A 213 -5.33 -0.42 -41.91
CA GLY A 213 -5.87 -0.83 -40.61
C GLY A 213 -5.08 -0.28 -39.43
N ALA A 214 -4.15 0.64 -39.64
CA ALA A 214 -3.40 1.28 -38.56
C ALA A 214 -4.31 2.14 -37.68
N ILE A 215 -4.10 2.07 -36.35
CA ILE A 215 -4.88 2.80 -35.33
C ILE A 215 -3.91 3.67 -34.55
N GLU A 216 -4.24 4.94 -34.44
CA GLU A 216 -3.60 5.91 -33.55
C GLU A 216 -4.58 6.27 -32.41
N LEU A 217 -4.09 6.25 -31.16
CA LEU A 217 -4.83 6.58 -29.94
C LEU A 217 -4.38 7.93 -29.41
#